data_0057f5a9f2d114a92389fc67a3df8f5b
#
_entry.id   0057f5a9f2d114a92389fc67a3df8f5b
#
_cell.length_a   1.000
_cell.length_b   1.000
_cell.length_c   1.000
_cell.angle_alpha   90.00
_cell.angle_beta   90.00
_cell.angle_gamma   90.00
#
_symmetry.space_group_name_H-M   'P 1'
#
loop_
_entity.id
_entity.type
_entity.pdbx_description
1 polymer ?
#
loop_
_entity_poly.entity_id
_entity_poly.type
_entity_poly.pdbx_seq_one_letter_code
_entity_poly.pdbx_strand_id
1 'polypeptide(L)'
;MQMTLLERLTDDYKEAMREKNETKKTVLNLVLAKIKNKKIELQKDLEEVDIIGILKKEVKEILETIWFLKQANKLDDVAIEEQKKHLLEFYLPATMSKEQTTELIKKLISDHNITDLKTQRGLLMKELMANYKWQVDWSLVNEVINEMIA
;
A
#
# COMPACT_ATOMS: atom_id res chain seq x y z
N MET A 1 -23.45 -3.39 8.92
CA MET A 1 -22.27 -4.20 8.58
C MET A 1 -21.41 -3.48 7.56
N GLN A 2 -20.14 -3.37 7.85
CA GLN A 2 -19.19 -2.81 6.88
C GLN A 2 -18.77 -3.89 5.90
N MET A 3 -18.68 -3.51 4.63
CA MET A 3 -18.17 -4.41 3.60
C MET A 3 -16.68 -4.62 3.79
N THR A 4 -16.22 -5.85 3.52
CA THR A 4 -14.79 -6.12 3.49
C THR A 4 -14.17 -5.46 2.26
N LEU A 5 -12.86 -5.30 2.27
CA LEU A 5 -12.13 -4.74 1.12
C LEU A 5 -12.36 -5.59 -0.14
N LEU A 6 -12.35 -6.92 0.00
CA LEU A 6 -12.62 -7.83 -1.12
C LEU A 6 -14.04 -7.64 -1.67
N GLU A 7 -15.03 -7.50 -0.79
CA GLU A 7 -16.41 -7.25 -1.21
C GLU A 7 -16.54 -5.93 -1.95
N ARG A 8 -15.87 -4.87 -1.47
CA ARG A 8 -15.87 -3.57 -2.14
C ARG A 8 -15.26 -3.65 -3.53
N LEU A 9 -14.12 -4.31 -3.66
CA LEU A 9 -13.44 -4.48 -4.95
C LEU A 9 -14.33 -5.26 -5.93
N THR A 10 -14.97 -6.32 -5.45
CA THR A 10 -15.85 -7.16 -6.26
C THR A 10 -17.09 -6.37 -6.73
N ASP A 11 -17.73 -5.65 -5.83
CA ASP A 11 -18.93 -4.86 -6.16
C ASP A 11 -18.59 -3.72 -7.13
N ASP A 12 -17.46 -3.04 -6.91
CA ASP A 12 -17.01 -1.97 -7.79
C ASP A 12 -16.65 -2.49 -9.19
N TYR A 13 -16.11 -3.70 -9.28
CA TYR A 13 -15.85 -4.35 -10.55
C TYR A 13 -17.17 -4.62 -11.32
N LYS A 14 -18.18 -5.13 -10.62
CA LYS A 14 -19.50 -5.37 -11.23
C LYS A 14 -20.13 -4.07 -11.69
N GLU A 15 -20.01 -3.01 -10.91
CA GLU A 15 -20.50 -1.68 -11.27
C GLU A 15 -19.77 -1.14 -12.50
N ALA A 16 -18.46 -1.31 -12.56
CA ALA A 16 -17.67 -0.89 -13.72
C ALA A 16 -18.11 -1.59 -15.01
N MET A 17 -18.47 -2.87 -14.91
CA MET A 17 -19.03 -3.60 -16.05
C MET A 17 -20.37 -3.02 -16.49
N ARG A 18 -21.25 -2.70 -15.55
CA ARG A 18 -22.57 -2.12 -15.83
C ARG A 18 -22.45 -0.73 -16.48
N GLU A 19 -21.50 0.08 -15.98
CA GLU A 19 -21.27 1.44 -16.46
C GLU A 19 -20.40 1.47 -17.72
N LYS A 20 -19.86 0.34 -18.15
CA LYS A 20 -18.93 0.23 -19.28
C LYS A 20 -17.67 1.08 -19.10
N ASN A 21 -17.22 1.19 -17.86
CA ASN A 21 -15.96 1.88 -17.53
C ASN A 21 -14.81 0.91 -17.75
N GLU A 22 -14.20 0.94 -18.93
CA GLU A 22 -13.16 -0.02 -19.32
C GLU A 22 -11.89 0.09 -18.48
N THR A 23 -11.45 1.27 -18.15
CA THR A 23 -10.24 1.45 -17.33
C THR A 23 -10.42 0.85 -15.93
N LYS A 24 -11.52 1.20 -15.27
CA LYS A 24 -11.84 0.69 -13.94
C LYS A 24 -12.04 -0.82 -13.96
N LYS A 25 -12.78 -1.32 -14.93
CA LYS A 25 -13.03 -2.74 -15.13
C LYS A 25 -11.71 -3.51 -15.28
N THR A 26 -10.82 -3.04 -16.14
CA THR A 26 -9.56 -3.71 -16.44
C THR A 26 -8.66 -3.78 -15.20
N VAL A 27 -8.48 -2.67 -14.48
CA VAL A 27 -7.59 -2.64 -13.32
C VAL A 27 -8.17 -3.47 -12.16
N LEU A 28 -9.47 -3.40 -11.93
CA LEU A 28 -10.10 -4.20 -10.86
C LEU A 28 -10.09 -5.69 -11.18
N ASN A 29 -10.31 -6.05 -12.45
CA ASN A 29 -10.22 -7.46 -12.87
C ASN A 29 -8.82 -8.02 -12.62
N LEU A 30 -7.79 -7.25 -12.95
CA LEU A 30 -6.40 -7.66 -12.73
C LEU A 30 -6.12 -7.86 -11.23
N VAL A 31 -6.55 -6.93 -10.39
CA VAL A 31 -6.36 -7.02 -8.95
C VAL A 31 -7.11 -8.23 -8.37
N LEU A 32 -8.36 -8.44 -8.77
CA LEU A 32 -9.15 -9.58 -8.31
C LEU A 32 -8.54 -10.92 -8.73
N ALA A 33 -7.96 -10.97 -9.94
CA ALA A 33 -7.24 -12.16 -10.40
C ALA A 33 -6.00 -12.44 -9.55
N LYS A 34 -5.25 -11.40 -9.20
CA LYS A 34 -4.07 -11.51 -8.33
C LYS A 34 -4.45 -11.98 -6.93
N ILE A 35 -5.57 -11.48 -6.40
CA ILE A 35 -6.10 -11.91 -5.10
C ILE A 35 -6.46 -13.40 -5.15
N LYS A 36 -7.17 -13.82 -6.19
CA LYS A 36 -7.57 -15.22 -6.38
C LYS A 36 -6.34 -16.13 -6.47
N ASN A 37 -5.35 -15.74 -7.26
CA ASN A 37 -4.11 -16.50 -7.42
C ASN A 37 -3.35 -16.63 -6.11
N LYS A 38 -3.27 -15.55 -5.33
CA LYS A 38 -2.60 -15.56 -4.03
C LYS A 38 -3.32 -16.47 -3.04
N LYS A 39 -4.64 -16.43 -3.03
CA LYS A 39 -5.46 -17.33 -2.22
C LYS A 39 -5.19 -18.79 -2.53
N ILE A 40 -5.10 -19.13 -3.82
CA ILE A 40 -4.80 -20.48 -4.28
C ILE A 40 -3.38 -20.88 -3.86
N GLU A 41 -2.41 -20.00 -4.06
CA GLU A 41 -1.01 -20.23 -3.70
C GLU A 41 -0.85 -20.52 -2.22
N LEU A 42 -1.51 -19.73 -1.36
CA LEU A 42 -1.41 -19.88 0.08
C LEU A 42 -2.38 -20.92 0.65
N GLN A 43 -3.32 -21.41 -0.16
CA GLN A 43 -4.34 -22.39 0.24
C GLN A 43 -5.17 -21.94 1.44
N LYS A 44 -5.44 -20.62 1.54
CA LYS A 44 -6.25 -20.03 2.61
C LYS A 44 -6.88 -18.75 2.14
N ASP A 45 -7.92 -18.30 2.85
CA ASP A 45 -8.50 -17.00 2.64
C ASP A 45 -7.49 -15.91 2.99
N LEU A 46 -7.48 -14.84 2.21
CA LEU A 46 -6.57 -13.73 2.48
C LEU A 46 -7.17 -12.79 3.53
N GLU A 47 -6.31 -12.31 4.40
CA GLU A 47 -6.66 -11.24 5.33
C GLU A 47 -6.63 -9.89 4.61
N GLU A 48 -7.26 -8.88 5.19
CA GLU A 48 -7.28 -7.54 4.60
C GLU A 48 -5.87 -6.99 4.35
N VAL A 49 -4.94 -7.26 5.27
CA VAL A 49 -3.53 -6.82 5.13
C VAL A 49 -2.87 -7.44 3.90
N ASP A 50 -3.23 -8.67 3.55
CA ASP A 50 -2.70 -9.34 2.35
C ASP A 50 -3.20 -8.64 1.08
N ILE A 51 -4.47 -8.27 1.07
CA ILE A 51 -5.09 -7.56 -0.06
C ILE A 51 -4.50 -6.16 -0.22
N ILE A 52 -4.30 -5.45 0.88
CA ILE A 52 -3.63 -4.15 0.88
C ILE A 52 -2.23 -4.28 0.28
N GLY A 53 -1.50 -5.33 0.63
CA GLY A 53 -0.18 -5.60 0.06
C GLY A 53 -0.21 -5.79 -1.45
N ILE A 54 -1.21 -6.52 -1.95
CA ILE A 54 -1.40 -6.71 -3.40
C ILE A 54 -1.68 -5.38 -4.08
N LEU A 55 -2.56 -4.55 -3.52
CA LEU A 55 -2.88 -3.24 -4.06
C LEU A 55 -1.66 -2.31 -4.09
N LYS A 56 -0.88 -2.28 -3.03
CA LYS A 56 0.32 -1.45 -2.95
C LYS A 56 1.38 -1.88 -3.95
N LYS A 57 1.55 -3.18 -4.13
CA LYS A 57 2.47 -3.70 -5.14
C LYS A 57 2.04 -3.30 -6.54
N GLU A 58 0.73 -3.37 -6.82
CA GLU A 58 0.19 -2.97 -8.12
C GLU A 58 0.43 -1.48 -8.38
N VAL A 59 0.19 -0.63 -7.38
CA VAL A 59 0.48 0.81 -7.49
C VAL A 59 1.96 1.04 -7.79
N LYS A 60 2.84 0.30 -7.14
CA LYS A 60 4.29 0.40 -7.39
C LYS A 60 4.63 0.05 -8.84
N GLU A 61 4.05 -1.04 -9.35
CA GLU A 61 4.27 -1.46 -10.74
C GLU A 61 3.75 -0.40 -11.73
N ILE A 62 2.60 0.21 -11.42
CA ILE A 62 2.05 1.30 -12.22
C ILE A 62 3.00 2.51 -12.24
N LEU A 63 3.56 2.88 -11.09
CA LEU A 63 4.53 3.97 -11.01
C LEU A 63 5.78 3.70 -11.85
N GLU A 64 6.27 2.48 -11.85
CA GLU A 64 7.40 2.07 -12.69
C GLU A 64 7.05 2.20 -14.17
N THR A 65 5.84 1.76 -14.55
CA THR A 65 5.34 1.88 -15.91
C THR A 65 5.24 3.34 -16.33
N ILE A 66 4.72 4.21 -15.46
CA ILE A 66 4.62 5.65 -15.71
C ILE A 66 6.01 6.24 -15.97
N TRP A 67 7.01 5.86 -15.18
CA TRP A 67 8.38 6.33 -15.36
C TRP A 67 8.89 6.00 -16.76
N PHE A 68 8.74 4.74 -17.20
CA PHE A 68 9.17 4.32 -18.54
C PHE A 68 8.40 5.02 -19.66
N LEU A 69 7.09 5.21 -19.48
CA LEU A 69 6.26 5.91 -20.47
C LEU A 69 6.67 7.37 -20.61
N LYS A 70 7.02 8.03 -19.51
CA LYS A 70 7.53 9.41 -19.55
C LYS A 70 8.85 9.49 -20.29
N GLN A 71 9.76 8.53 -20.09
CA GLN A 71 11.03 8.46 -20.81
C GLN A 71 10.81 8.29 -22.32
N ALA A 72 9.77 7.55 -22.70
CA ALA A 72 9.40 7.32 -24.10
C ALA A 72 8.50 8.43 -24.68
N ASN A 73 8.18 9.45 -23.89
CA ASN A 73 7.31 10.58 -24.25
C ASN A 73 5.91 10.15 -24.69
N LYS A 74 5.39 9.07 -24.09
CA LYS A 74 4.04 8.55 -24.37
C LYS A 74 3.04 9.10 -23.35
N LEU A 75 2.73 10.40 -23.48
CA LEU A 75 1.96 11.12 -22.46
C LEU A 75 0.50 10.67 -22.37
N ASP A 76 -0.11 10.23 -23.47
CA ASP A 76 -1.48 9.71 -23.44
C ASP A 76 -1.58 8.43 -22.62
N ASP A 77 -0.57 7.56 -22.75
CA ASP A 77 -0.51 6.32 -21.97
C ASP A 77 -0.23 6.61 -20.48
N VAL A 78 0.57 7.65 -20.20
CA VAL A 78 0.80 8.11 -18.83
C VAL A 78 -0.51 8.50 -18.17
N ALA A 79 -1.38 9.23 -18.87
CA ALA A 79 -2.67 9.65 -18.32
C ALA A 79 -3.55 8.46 -17.94
N ILE A 80 -3.55 7.41 -18.76
CA ILE A 80 -4.31 6.17 -18.46
C ILE A 80 -3.75 5.48 -17.21
N GLU A 81 -2.44 5.36 -17.12
CA GLU A 81 -1.80 4.73 -15.95
C GLU A 81 -2.02 5.55 -14.68
N GLU A 82 -2.01 6.88 -14.76
CA GLU A 82 -2.34 7.75 -13.63
C GLU A 82 -3.78 7.51 -13.15
N GLN A 83 -4.73 7.33 -14.05
CA GLN A 83 -6.11 6.99 -13.70
C GLN A 83 -6.17 5.68 -12.94
N LYS A 84 -5.47 4.65 -13.42
CA LYS A 84 -5.42 3.33 -12.77
C LYS A 84 -4.85 3.45 -11.35
N LYS A 85 -3.79 4.24 -11.20
CA LYS A 85 -3.15 4.48 -9.91
C LYS A 85 -4.15 5.11 -8.92
N HIS A 86 -4.83 6.16 -9.34
CA HIS A 86 -5.81 6.84 -8.48
C HIS A 86 -6.97 5.91 -8.07
N LEU A 87 -7.43 5.08 -9.00
CA LEU A 87 -8.48 4.10 -8.69
C LEU A 87 -8.06 3.13 -7.58
N LEU A 88 -6.83 2.65 -7.63
CA LEU A 88 -6.32 1.73 -6.63
C LEU A 88 -6.00 2.42 -5.30
N GLU A 89 -5.46 3.62 -5.34
CA GLU A 89 -5.15 4.38 -4.13
C GLU A 89 -6.39 4.69 -3.30
N PHE A 90 -7.55 4.79 -3.93
CA PHE A 90 -8.83 4.99 -3.25
C PHE A 90 -9.13 3.88 -2.23
N TYR A 91 -8.66 2.66 -2.48
CA TYR A 91 -8.87 1.52 -1.59
C TYR A 91 -7.83 1.41 -0.48
N LEU A 92 -6.74 2.14 -0.59
CA LEU A 92 -5.65 2.04 0.38
C LEU A 92 -5.94 2.91 1.60
N PRO A 93 -5.58 2.43 2.81
CA PRO A 93 -5.70 3.27 3.99
C PRO A 93 -4.70 4.43 3.91
N ALA A 94 -5.06 5.56 4.50
CA ALA A 94 -4.13 6.67 4.61
C ALA A 94 -2.96 6.25 5.49
N THR A 95 -1.73 6.60 5.07
CA THR A 95 -0.56 6.38 5.90
C THR A 95 -0.52 7.40 7.04
N MET A 96 0.22 7.08 8.10
CA MET A 96 0.35 7.97 9.25
C MET A 96 1.05 9.27 8.88
N SER A 97 0.60 10.38 9.48
CA SER A 97 1.28 11.66 9.39
C SER A 97 2.63 11.60 10.13
N LYS A 98 3.46 12.62 9.97
CA LYS A 98 4.72 12.73 10.70
C LYS A 98 4.48 12.70 12.21
N GLU A 99 3.45 13.41 12.68
CA GLU A 99 3.11 13.45 14.11
C GLU A 99 2.71 12.08 14.64
N GLN A 100 1.83 11.37 13.90
CA GLN A 100 1.42 10.02 14.27
C GLN A 100 2.58 9.04 14.23
N THR A 101 3.46 9.17 13.24
CA THR A 101 4.66 8.35 13.12
C THR A 101 5.61 8.58 14.30
N THR A 102 5.79 9.83 14.71
CA THR A 102 6.63 10.19 15.86
C THR A 102 6.09 9.56 17.14
N GLU A 103 4.79 9.66 17.38
CA GLU A 103 4.16 9.08 18.57
C GLU A 103 4.29 7.56 18.59
N LEU A 104 4.07 6.90 17.43
CA LEU A 104 4.24 5.46 17.32
C LEU A 104 5.67 5.04 17.64
N ILE A 105 6.66 5.72 17.06
CA ILE A 105 8.07 5.39 17.27
C ILE A 105 8.45 5.57 18.74
N LYS A 106 8.01 6.66 19.37
CA LYS A 106 8.24 6.88 20.80
C LYS A 106 7.64 5.76 21.66
N LYS A 107 6.43 5.33 21.33
CA LYS A 107 5.76 4.24 22.03
C LYS A 107 6.56 2.92 21.90
N LEU A 108 7.00 2.59 20.70
CA LEU A 108 7.78 1.37 20.46
C LEU A 108 9.13 1.41 21.18
N ILE A 109 9.77 2.57 21.22
CA ILE A 109 11.03 2.77 21.97
C ILE A 109 10.80 2.47 23.45
N SER A 110 9.72 2.98 24.01
CA SER A 110 9.36 2.75 25.40
C SER A 110 9.01 1.28 25.68
N ASP A 111 8.14 0.70 24.81
CA ASP A 111 7.65 -0.67 25.01
C ASP A 111 8.76 -1.72 24.89
N HIS A 112 9.77 -1.48 24.08
CA HIS A 112 10.86 -2.42 23.82
C HIS A 112 12.15 -2.02 24.54
N ASN A 113 12.09 -1.05 25.44
CA ASN A 113 13.23 -0.60 26.23
C ASN A 113 14.45 -0.25 25.37
N ILE A 114 14.23 0.43 24.28
CA ILE A 114 15.31 0.89 23.38
C ILE A 114 15.99 2.08 24.05
N THR A 115 17.26 1.93 24.38
CA THR A 115 18.06 2.97 25.06
C THR A 115 19.00 3.70 24.12
N ASP A 116 19.44 3.04 23.04
CA ASP A 116 20.34 3.62 22.05
C ASP A 116 19.77 3.34 20.65
N LEU A 117 19.09 4.33 20.08
CA LEU A 117 18.44 4.18 18.79
C LEU A 117 19.43 3.94 17.65
N LYS A 118 20.67 4.45 17.75
CA LYS A 118 21.68 4.19 16.72
C LYS A 118 22.01 2.71 16.57
N THR A 119 22.22 2.02 17.71
CA THR A 119 22.59 0.61 17.69
C THR A 119 21.38 -0.33 17.63
N GLN A 120 20.23 0.14 18.12
CA GLN A 120 18.99 -0.66 18.22
C GLN A 120 17.97 -0.32 17.13
N ARG A 121 18.37 0.45 16.12
CA ARG A 121 17.49 0.82 15.00
C ARG A 121 16.86 -0.41 14.34
N GLY A 122 17.64 -1.49 14.18
CA GLY A 122 17.17 -2.74 13.59
C GLY A 122 16.00 -3.36 14.34
N LEU A 123 16.02 -3.28 15.68
CA LEU A 123 14.94 -3.79 16.52
C LEU A 123 13.65 -3.00 16.27
N LEU A 124 13.75 -1.68 16.22
CA LEU A 124 12.62 -0.80 15.92
C LEU A 124 12.05 -1.08 14.52
N MET A 125 12.94 -1.19 13.53
CA MET A 125 12.53 -1.46 12.14
C MET A 125 11.85 -2.81 12.01
N LYS A 126 12.34 -3.83 12.72
CA LYS A 126 11.74 -5.15 12.74
C LYS A 126 10.29 -5.09 13.25
N GLU A 127 10.07 -4.37 14.34
CA GLU A 127 8.74 -4.22 14.91
C GLU A 127 7.78 -3.47 13.97
N LEU A 128 8.27 -2.39 13.35
CA LEU A 128 7.50 -1.63 12.38
C LEU A 128 7.13 -2.49 11.17
N MET A 129 8.08 -3.27 10.65
CA MET A 129 7.83 -4.16 9.52
C MET A 129 6.84 -5.27 9.86
N ALA A 130 6.89 -5.79 11.09
CA ALA A 130 6.00 -6.88 11.50
C ALA A 130 4.56 -6.42 11.68
N ASN A 131 4.33 -5.24 12.27
CA ASN A 131 3.01 -4.83 12.73
C ASN A 131 2.44 -3.60 12.05
N TYR A 132 3.27 -2.75 11.42
CA TYR A 132 2.85 -1.45 10.89
C TYR A 132 3.28 -1.21 9.45
N LYS A 133 3.70 -2.26 8.75
CA LYS A 133 4.29 -2.18 7.40
C LYS A 133 3.51 -1.29 6.43
N TRP A 134 2.17 -1.43 6.42
CA TRP A 134 1.31 -0.74 5.47
C TRP A 134 0.66 0.53 6.04
N GLN A 135 0.89 0.81 7.33
CA GLN A 135 0.30 1.96 8.03
C GLN A 135 1.23 3.16 8.05
N VAL A 136 2.54 2.94 7.89
CA VAL A 136 3.54 4.00 7.97
C VAL A 136 4.02 4.42 6.59
N ASP A 137 4.43 5.69 6.49
CA ASP A 137 5.18 6.21 5.36
C ASP A 137 6.67 6.05 5.71
N TRP A 138 7.37 5.20 4.99
CA TRP A 138 8.77 4.87 5.31
C TRP A 138 9.72 6.05 5.18
N SER A 139 9.39 7.02 4.32
CA SER A 139 10.16 8.28 4.25
C SER A 139 10.05 9.06 5.54
N LEU A 140 8.86 9.13 6.12
CA LEU A 140 8.63 9.79 7.40
C LEU A 140 9.26 9.01 8.55
N VAL A 141 9.23 7.69 8.52
CA VAL A 141 9.90 6.84 9.51
C VAL A 141 11.40 7.18 9.57
N ASN A 142 12.05 7.20 8.40
CA ASN A 142 13.48 7.53 8.32
C ASN A 142 13.77 8.94 8.80
N GLU A 143 12.95 9.91 8.40
CA GLU A 143 13.09 11.30 8.83
C GLU A 143 13.00 11.43 10.35
N VAL A 144 11.98 10.82 10.95
CA VAL A 144 11.76 10.88 12.41
C VAL A 144 12.93 10.22 13.16
N ILE A 145 13.36 9.03 12.72
CA ILE A 145 14.48 8.33 13.35
C ILE A 145 15.75 9.16 13.27
N ASN A 146 16.03 9.74 12.10
CA ASN A 146 17.23 10.58 11.92
C ASN A 146 17.18 11.82 12.81
N GLU A 147 16.05 12.45 12.97
CA GLU A 147 15.88 13.59 13.87
C GLU A 147 16.10 13.19 15.33
N MET A 148 15.66 12.00 15.73
CA MET A 148 15.85 11.52 17.11
C MET A 148 17.30 11.15 17.42
N ILE A 149 18.06 10.73 16.42
CA ILE A 149 19.50 10.38 16.56
C ILE A 149 20.37 11.63 16.58
N ALA A 150 19.95 12.67 15.89
CA ALA A 150 20.74 13.92 15.76
C ALA A 150 20.95 14.64 17.10
#